data_505034ae7c082f27827e1c807b23df1a
#
_entry.id   505034ae7c082f27827e1c807b23df1a
#
_cell.length_a   1.000
_cell.length_b   1.000
_cell.length_c   1.000
_cell.angle_alpha   90.00
_cell.angle_beta   90.00
_cell.angle_gamma   90.00
#
_symmetry.space_group_name_H-M   'P 1'
#
loop_
_entity.id
_entity.type
_entity.pdbx_description
1 polymer ?
#
loop_
_entity_poly.entity_id
_entity_poly.type
_entity_poly.pdbx_seq_one_letter_code
_entity_poly.pdbx_strand_id
1 'polypeptide(L)'
;MMSSPPSASVQQDPTIADFLAKQGETDATLLPLPGDASARRYMRLEGRGRMLMQDPSDPAGFAGFVSLAQHLTELGLSAPQVFGADPDTGLALIEDFGTQTYSVQLAAGRDESMLYALAVDALLHLHHHPQAASVQVPAYDLATLLEELSIFSHWFAPTLRPDIDPEAFDAEFRDLWREPLTLSLSGPRTLVLRDFHVDNLMELSERDGVRRCGLLDFQDGVTGPAEYDLVSLLQDARRDLEPGLEQAMLERYIAAAPDAAGGADAITRRYHLLGAQRHTRIAGVFLRLHQRDGKPGYLHFLPRVLRQMQVGLDAAGLTEVIAYLDQTLPGWRGAGPALAKAG
;
A
#
# COMPACT_ATOMS: atom_id res chain seq x y z
N MET A 1 -25.59 18.63 11.63
CA MET A 1 -25.65 18.19 13.03
C MET A 1 -24.22 17.91 13.43
N MET A 2 -23.63 18.75 14.27
CA MET A 2 -22.27 18.55 14.78
C MET A 2 -22.33 17.43 15.81
N SER A 3 -21.72 16.29 15.52
CA SER A 3 -21.50 15.22 16.51
C SER A 3 -20.44 15.68 17.49
N SER A 4 -20.81 15.74 18.76
CA SER A 4 -19.93 16.04 19.89
C SER A 4 -18.74 15.06 19.95
N PRO A 5 -17.55 15.48 20.36
CA PRO A 5 -16.38 14.61 20.42
C PRO A 5 -16.53 13.56 21.55
N PRO A 6 -16.11 12.30 21.32
CA PRO A 6 -16.07 11.28 22.36
C PRO A 6 -14.80 11.45 23.22
N SER A 7 -14.71 12.52 24.00
CA SER A 7 -13.44 12.82 24.71
C SER A 7 -13.36 12.36 26.16
N ALA A 8 -14.46 11.94 26.79
CA ALA A 8 -14.45 11.63 28.23
C ALA A 8 -14.29 10.13 28.57
N SER A 9 -14.64 9.21 27.66
CA SER A 9 -14.68 7.77 27.97
C SER A 9 -13.35 7.04 27.77
N VAL A 10 -12.49 7.50 26.89
CA VAL A 10 -11.22 6.83 26.56
C VAL A 10 -10.13 7.11 27.63
N GLN A 11 -10.13 8.30 28.22
CA GLN A 11 -9.21 8.63 29.33
C GLN A 11 -9.53 7.87 30.62
N GLN A 12 -10.69 7.22 30.71
CA GLN A 12 -11.14 6.46 31.88
C GLN A 12 -10.93 4.94 31.76
N ASP A 13 -10.35 4.46 30.64
CA ASP A 13 -10.01 3.05 30.50
C ASP A 13 -8.78 2.73 31.38
N PRO A 14 -8.94 1.92 32.46
CA PRO A 14 -7.85 1.61 33.37
C PRO A 14 -6.68 0.91 32.67
N THR A 15 -6.93 0.14 31.61
CA THR A 15 -5.89 -0.53 30.84
C THR A 15 -4.98 0.47 30.14
N ILE A 16 -5.57 1.48 29.51
CA ILE A 16 -4.83 2.58 28.86
C ILE A 16 -4.06 3.39 29.90
N ALA A 17 -4.69 3.73 31.01
CA ALA A 17 -4.07 4.50 32.07
C ALA A 17 -2.85 3.78 32.67
N ASP A 18 -2.98 2.47 32.96
CA ASP A 18 -1.90 1.63 33.47
C ASP A 18 -0.75 1.49 32.45
N PHE A 19 -1.07 1.31 31.16
CA PHE A 19 -0.07 1.26 30.12
C PHE A 19 0.70 2.57 30.01
N LEU A 20 0.01 3.72 29.93
CA LEU A 20 0.64 5.04 29.84
C LEU A 20 1.48 5.36 31.10
N ALA A 21 1.02 4.97 32.28
CA ALA A 21 1.79 5.13 33.52
C ALA A 21 3.11 4.36 33.47
N LYS A 22 3.12 3.12 32.96
CA LYS A 22 4.34 2.32 32.76
C LYS A 22 5.30 2.95 31.76
N GLN A 23 4.77 3.74 30.80
CA GLN A 23 5.57 4.48 29.82
C GLN A 23 5.99 5.90 30.29
N GLY A 24 5.65 6.28 31.52
CA GLY A 24 5.96 7.61 32.08
C GLY A 24 5.04 8.74 31.55
N GLU A 25 3.89 8.39 31.00
CA GLU A 25 2.92 9.32 30.38
C GLU A 25 1.64 9.49 31.22
N THR A 26 1.75 9.55 32.56
CA THR A 26 0.62 9.52 33.49
C THR A 26 -0.37 10.69 33.28
N ASP A 27 0.13 11.87 32.87
CA ASP A 27 -0.67 13.11 32.77
C ASP A 27 -0.97 13.46 31.30
N ALA A 28 -0.86 12.50 30.36
CA ALA A 28 -1.07 12.76 28.95
C ALA A 28 -2.55 12.98 28.62
N THR A 29 -2.87 14.09 27.95
CA THR A 29 -4.18 14.29 27.32
C THR A 29 -4.22 13.54 26.01
N LEU A 30 -5.21 12.64 25.85
CA LEU A 30 -5.40 11.85 24.63
C LEU A 30 -6.41 12.53 23.69
N LEU A 31 -5.98 12.80 22.47
CA LEU A 31 -6.80 13.35 21.38
C LEU A 31 -7.06 12.24 20.34
N PRO A 32 -8.28 11.66 20.29
CA PRO A 32 -8.61 10.62 19.32
C PRO A 32 -8.48 11.13 17.88
N LEU A 33 -7.87 10.34 17.01
CA LEU A 33 -7.88 10.58 15.56
C LEU A 33 -9.13 9.96 14.94
N PRO A 34 -9.62 10.52 13.82
CA PRO A 34 -10.69 9.90 13.04
C PRO A 34 -10.31 8.46 12.69
N GLY A 35 -11.24 7.52 12.93
CA GLY A 35 -11.03 6.13 12.55
C GLY A 35 -11.04 5.96 11.02
N ASP A 36 -10.20 5.06 10.52
CA ASP A 36 -10.20 4.60 9.15
C ASP A 36 -10.99 3.28 9.00
N ALA A 37 -10.84 2.61 7.89
CA ALA A 37 -11.48 1.33 7.57
C ALA A 37 -11.08 0.16 8.51
N SER A 38 -9.97 0.31 9.24
CA SER A 38 -9.42 -0.65 10.21
C SER A 38 -10.09 -0.54 11.59
N ALA A 39 -10.08 -1.65 12.34
CA ALA A 39 -10.44 -1.65 13.77
C ALA A 39 -9.39 -0.96 14.66
N ARG A 40 -8.20 -0.73 14.13
CA ARG A 40 -7.09 -0.04 14.78
C ARG A 40 -7.45 1.41 15.08
N ARG A 41 -7.14 1.90 16.27
CA ARG A 41 -7.41 3.25 16.73
C ARG A 41 -6.12 3.95 17.11
N TYR A 42 -6.10 5.26 16.87
CA TYR A 42 -4.97 6.11 17.20
C TYR A 42 -5.42 7.29 18.04
N MET A 43 -4.64 7.62 19.05
CA MET A 43 -4.86 8.78 19.92
C MET A 43 -3.55 9.53 20.10
N ARG A 44 -3.55 10.80 19.73
CA ARG A 44 -2.38 11.66 19.89
C ARG A 44 -2.20 12.06 21.35
N LEU A 45 -0.99 11.98 21.89
CA LEU A 45 -0.65 12.56 23.18
C LEU A 45 -0.34 14.05 22.96
N GLU A 46 -1.22 14.92 23.45
CA GLU A 46 -1.14 16.36 23.21
C GLU A 46 0.21 16.94 23.63
N GLY A 47 0.91 17.61 22.69
CA GLY A 47 2.21 18.27 22.95
C GLY A 47 3.38 17.35 23.24
N ARG A 48 3.24 16.01 23.10
CA ARG A 48 4.29 15.03 23.45
C ARG A 48 5.04 14.45 22.24
N GLY A 49 4.61 14.70 21.00
CA GLY A 49 5.19 14.06 19.81
C GLY A 49 5.03 12.53 19.82
N ARG A 50 4.02 12.04 20.50
CA ARG A 50 3.73 10.60 20.69
C ARG A 50 2.28 10.30 20.40
N MET A 51 2.02 9.06 20.01
CA MET A 51 0.70 8.56 19.68
C MET A 51 0.47 7.21 20.35
N LEU A 52 -0.69 7.01 20.94
CA LEU A 52 -1.14 5.71 21.42
C LEU A 52 -1.84 4.99 20.26
N MET A 53 -1.35 3.84 19.89
CA MET A 53 -2.01 2.88 19.00
C MET A 53 -2.72 1.83 19.82
N GLN A 54 -3.95 1.51 19.45
CA GLN A 54 -4.77 0.46 20.06
C GLN A 54 -5.28 -0.50 18.98
N ASP A 55 -4.93 -1.77 19.08
CA ASP A 55 -5.35 -2.83 18.16
C ASP A 55 -5.51 -4.18 18.89
N PRO A 56 -6.50 -4.33 19.78
CA PRO A 56 -6.70 -5.56 20.54
C PRO A 56 -7.36 -6.67 19.71
N SER A 57 -7.93 -6.34 18.55
CA SER A 57 -8.69 -7.28 17.72
C SER A 57 -7.82 -8.07 16.75
N ASP A 58 -6.59 -7.60 16.48
CA ASP A 58 -5.63 -8.26 15.58
C ASP A 58 -4.23 -8.37 16.21
N PRO A 59 -4.01 -9.34 17.12
CA PRO A 59 -2.71 -9.53 17.74
C PRO A 59 -1.56 -9.81 16.75
N ALA A 60 -1.86 -10.47 15.63
CA ALA A 60 -0.85 -10.77 14.61
C ALA A 60 -0.45 -9.51 13.84
N GLY A 61 -1.41 -8.69 13.41
CA GLY A 61 -1.15 -7.40 12.78
C GLY A 61 -0.48 -6.41 13.73
N PHE A 62 -0.83 -6.44 15.03
CA PHE A 62 -0.14 -5.64 16.05
C PHE A 62 1.35 -6.02 16.16
N ALA A 63 1.64 -7.32 16.30
CA ALA A 63 3.02 -7.82 16.38
C ALA A 63 3.80 -7.52 15.10
N GLY A 64 3.16 -7.67 13.94
CA GLY A 64 3.72 -7.31 12.63
C GLY A 64 4.09 -5.83 12.55
N PHE A 65 3.20 -4.94 12.98
CA PHE A 65 3.49 -3.50 13.02
C PHE A 65 4.72 -3.18 13.89
N VAL A 66 4.77 -3.70 15.11
CA VAL A 66 5.88 -3.45 16.04
C VAL A 66 7.20 -3.96 15.46
N SER A 67 7.21 -5.20 14.95
CA SER A 67 8.39 -5.82 14.34
C SER A 67 8.88 -5.05 13.11
N LEU A 68 7.98 -4.69 12.20
CA LEU A 68 8.33 -3.96 10.99
C LEU A 68 8.78 -2.52 11.28
N ALA A 69 8.15 -1.82 12.23
CA ALA A 69 8.57 -0.48 12.64
C ALA A 69 10.01 -0.49 13.16
N GLN A 70 10.35 -1.46 14.02
CA GLN A 70 11.70 -1.63 14.55
C GLN A 70 12.69 -1.96 13.43
N HIS A 71 12.36 -2.94 12.59
CA HIS A 71 13.20 -3.34 11.47
C HIS A 71 13.50 -2.18 10.51
N LEU A 72 12.49 -1.44 10.06
CA LEU A 72 12.67 -0.29 9.16
C LEU A 72 13.54 0.80 9.81
N THR A 73 13.38 1.04 11.10
CA THR A 73 14.20 2.00 11.85
C THR A 73 15.68 1.53 11.94
N GLU A 74 15.91 0.24 12.19
CA GLU A 74 17.26 -0.37 12.19
C GLU A 74 17.94 -0.29 10.82
N LEU A 75 17.16 -0.37 9.73
CA LEU A 75 17.64 -0.16 8.37
C LEU A 75 17.94 1.31 8.04
N GLY A 76 17.72 2.26 8.97
CA GLY A 76 17.98 3.68 8.76
C GLY A 76 16.87 4.42 8.01
N LEU A 77 15.68 3.83 7.90
CA LEU A 77 14.46 4.46 7.39
C LEU A 77 13.65 5.11 8.51
N SER A 78 12.64 5.88 8.17
CA SER A 78 11.73 6.50 9.13
C SER A 78 10.39 5.78 9.18
N ALA A 79 10.30 4.74 10.01
CA ALA A 79 9.04 4.26 10.55
C ALA A 79 8.79 4.90 11.92
N PRO A 80 7.54 5.00 12.43
CA PRO A 80 7.28 5.51 13.77
C PRO A 80 8.05 4.71 14.81
N GLN A 81 8.89 5.40 15.59
CA GLN A 81 9.62 4.76 16.68
C GLN A 81 8.63 4.17 17.68
N VAL A 82 8.84 2.92 18.10
CA VAL A 82 8.05 2.26 19.13
C VAL A 82 8.73 2.50 20.49
N PHE A 83 8.12 3.30 21.35
CA PHE A 83 8.63 3.61 22.68
C PHE A 83 8.29 2.51 23.69
N GLY A 84 7.15 1.84 23.51
CA GLY A 84 6.69 0.72 24.29
C GLY A 84 5.52 0.02 23.62
N ALA A 85 5.41 -1.28 23.85
CA ALA A 85 4.32 -2.10 23.33
C ALA A 85 3.91 -3.16 24.36
N ASP A 86 2.61 -3.42 24.43
CA ASP A 86 2.01 -4.46 25.25
C ASP A 86 1.12 -5.34 24.34
N PRO A 87 1.63 -6.51 23.89
CA PRO A 87 0.89 -7.40 23.01
C PRO A 87 -0.38 -7.98 23.64
N ASP A 88 -0.43 -8.11 24.97
CA ASP A 88 -1.59 -8.71 25.67
C ASP A 88 -2.81 -7.78 25.62
N THR A 89 -2.56 -6.46 25.60
CA THR A 89 -3.62 -5.44 25.52
C THR A 89 -3.77 -4.84 24.12
N GLY A 90 -2.83 -5.09 23.22
CA GLY A 90 -2.78 -4.49 21.89
C GLY A 90 -2.50 -2.97 21.93
N LEU A 91 -1.75 -2.50 22.93
CA LEU A 91 -1.39 -1.09 23.10
C LEU A 91 0.07 -0.85 22.74
N ALA A 92 0.34 0.17 21.92
CA ALA A 92 1.69 0.65 21.67
C ALA A 92 1.78 2.17 21.76
N LEU A 93 2.86 2.67 22.36
CA LEU A 93 3.22 4.08 22.34
C LEU A 93 4.25 4.27 21.23
N ILE A 94 3.89 5.06 20.22
CA ILE A 94 4.68 5.25 19.01
C ILE A 94 4.95 6.73 18.76
N GLU A 95 5.90 7.01 17.88
CA GLU A 95 6.20 8.37 17.42
C GLU A 95 5.04 8.94 16.60
N ASP A 96 4.74 10.22 16.83
CA ASP A 96 3.76 10.98 16.06
C ASP A 96 4.46 11.77 14.96
N PHE A 97 4.29 11.35 13.70
CA PHE A 97 4.81 12.07 12.53
C PHE A 97 4.00 13.31 12.15
N GLY A 98 2.95 13.64 12.90
CA GLY A 98 2.09 14.78 12.63
C GLY A 98 1.03 14.49 11.56
N THR A 99 0.83 15.44 10.64
CA THR A 99 -0.27 15.38 9.65
C THR A 99 0.16 15.69 8.23
N GLN A 100 1.47 15.81 7.99
CA GLN A 100 2.01 16.26 6.71
C GLN A 100 2.31 15.05 5.79
N THR A 101 1.23 14.34 5.38
CA THR A 101 1.38 13.30 4.34
C THR A 101 1.80 13.92 3.02
N TYR A 102 2.38 13.13 2.13
CA TYR A 102 2.71 13.60 0.78
C TYR A 102 1.46 14.10 0.05
N SER A 103 0.31 13.45 0.20
CA SER A 103 -0.95 13.91 -0.39
C SER A 103 -1.35 15.31 0.11
N VAL A 104 -1.19 15.61 1.41
CA VAL A 104 -1.44 16.94 1.99
C VAL A 104 -0.45 17.95 1.43
N GLN A 105 0.82 17.62 1.36
CA GLN A 105 1.87 18.48 0.83
C GLN A 105 1.66 18.79 -0.66
N LEU A 106 1.31 17.78 -1.45
CA LEU A 106 1.00 17.94 -2.87
C LEU A 106 -0.23 18.83 -3.10
N ALA A 107 -1.28 18.65 -2.29
CA ALA A 107 -2.45 19.52 -2.33
C ALA A 107 -2.12 20.99 -1.94
N ALA A 108 -1.10 21.20 -1.11
CA ALA A 108 -0.57 22.51 -0.75
C ALA A 108 0.40 23.10 -1.79
N GLY A 109 0.63 22.42 -2.92
CA GLY A 109 1.50 22.91 -4.00
C GLY A 109 2.99 22.61 -3.81
N ARG A 110 3.32 21.62 -2.96
CA ARG A 110 4.70 21.13 -2.82
C ARG A 110 5.16 20.50 -4.14
N ASP A 111 6.43 20.69 -4.48
CA ASP A 111 7.04 20.11 -5.68
C ASP A 111 6.89 18.59 -5.72
N GLU A 112 6.12 18.09 -6.70
CA GLU A 112 5.81 16.68 -6.85
C GLU A 112 7.06 15.86 -7.16
N SER A 113 7.93 16.35 -8.04
CA SER A 113 9.14 15.63 -8.46
C SER A 113 10.11 15.45 -7.28
N MET A 114 10.19 16.43 -6.39
CA MET A 114 11.02 16.36 -5.19
C MET A 114 10.51 15.30 -4.20
N LEU A 115 9.22 15.24 -3.95
CA LEU A 115 8.62 14.25 -3.02
C LEU A 115 8.74 12.83 -3.57
N TYR A 116 8.46 12.65 -4.86
CA TYR A 116 8.59 11.34 -5.51
C TYR A 116 10.04 10.87 -5.61
N ALA A 117 10.98 11.77 -5.89
CA ALA A 117 12.41 11.44 -5.86
C ALA A 117 12.86 10.98 -4.47
N LEU A 118 12.40 11.67 -3.40
CA LEU A 118 12.70 11.26 -2.02
C LEU A 118 12.11 9.89 -1.68
N ALA A 119 10.90 9.58 -2.14
CA ALA A 119 10.28 8.26 -1.94
C ALA A 119 11.04 7.16 -2.71
N VAL A 120 11.43 7.43 -3.96
CA VAL A 120 12.26 6.49 -4.76
C VAL A 120 13.62 6.26 -4.09
N ASP A 121 14.25 7.30 -3.55
CA ASP A 121 15.52 7.18 -2.82
C ASP A 121 15.36 6.34 -1.53
N ALA A 122 14.23 6.44 -0.84
CA ALA A 122 13.93 5.59 0.30
C ALA A 122 13.77 4.11 -0.10
N LEU A 123 13.11 3.81 -1.23
CA LEU A 123 13.05 2.45 -1.78
C LEU A 123 14.44 1.94 -2.19
N LEU A 124 15.23 2.75 -2.87
CA LEU A 124 16.61 2.38 -3.24
C LEU A 124 17.46 2.07 -2.00
N HIS A 125 17.34 2.88 -0.95
CA HIS A 125 18.02 2.63 0.32
C HIS A 125 17.61 1.27 0.91
N LEU A 126 16.30 0.97 0.94
CA LEU A 126 15.80 -0.33 1.39
C LEU A 126 16.35 -1.46 0.54
N HIS A 127 16.30 -1.34 -0.79
CA HIS A 127 16.68 -2.40 -1.72
C HIS A 127 18.18 -2.66 -1.78
N HIS A 128 19.02 -1.69 -1.42
CA HIS A 128 20.48 -1.86 -1.27
C HIS A 128 20.86 -2.45 0.09
N HIS A 129 19.97 -2.43 1.08
CA HIS A 129 20.33 -2.86 2.41
C HIS A 129 20.37 -4.41 2.50
N PRO A 130 21.50 -5.02 2.91
CA PRO A 130 21.66 -6.49 2.90
C PRO A 130 20.69 -7.22 3.82
N GLN A 131 20.13 -6.53 4.81
CA GLN A 131 19.16 -7.08 5.76
C GLN A 131 17.72 -6.72 5.43
N ALA A 132 17.44 -6.10 4.27
CA ALA A 132 16.08 -5.67 3.91
C ALA A 132 15.04 -6.79 4.06
N ALA A 133 15.36 -8.00 3.64
CA ALA A 133 14.48 -9.17 3.69
C ALA A 133 14.67 -10.05 4.94
N SER A 134 15.40 -9.60 5.97
CA SER A 134 15.69 -10.43 7.16
C SER A 134 14.55 -10.49 8.17
N VAL A 135 13.53 -9.63 8.04
CA VAL A 135 12.36 -9.62 8.90
C VAL A 135 11.42 -10.79 8.54
N GLN A 136 10.77 -11.37 9.55
CA GLN A 136 9.84 -12.48 9.39
C GLN A 136 8.47 -11.95 8.93
N VAL A 137 8.23 -12.02 7.63
CA VAL A 137 6.95 -11.64 7.00
C VAL A 137 6.55 -12.70 5.97
N PRO A 138 5.25 -12.78 5.58
CA PRO A 138 4.80 -13.72 4.56
C PRO A 138 5.54 -13.54 3.22
N ALA A 139 5.61 -14.61 2.43
CA ALA A 139 6.15 -14.52 1.08
C ALA A 139 5.10 -13.98 0.12
N TYR A 140 5.48 -13.01 -0.71
CA TYR A 140 4.71 -12.56 -1.85
C TYR A 140 5.19 -13.34 -3.08
N ASP A 141 4.70 -14.55 -3.17
CA ASP A 141 5.11 -15.54 -4.17
C ASP A 141 4.09 -15.69 -5.30
N LEU A 142 4.36 -16.62 -6.22
CA LEU A 142 3.48 -16.88 -7.36
C LEU A 142 2.07 -17.30 -6.93
N ALA A 143 1.96 -18.09 -5.88
CA ALA A 143 0.66 -18.56 -5.39
C ALA A 143 -0.19 -17.37 -4.88
N THR A 144 0.42 -16.50 -4.09
CA THR A 144 -0.22 -15.29 -3.57
C THR A 144 -0.62 -14.31 -4.68
N LEU A 145 0.28 -14.06 -5.65
CA LEU A 145 -0.02 -13.17 -6.79
C LEU A 145 -1.17 -13.70 -7.65
N LEU A 146 -1.23 -15.02 -7.87
CA LEU A 146 -2.33 -15.66 -8.60
C LEU A 146 -3.64 -15.63 -7.80
N GLU A 147 -3.59 -15.87 -6.49
CA GLU A 147 -4.77 -15.80 -5.63
C GLU A 147 -5.37 -14.40 -5.59
N GLU A 148 -4.54 -13.37 -5.57
CA GLU A 148 -5.01 -11.98 -5.61
C GLU A 148 -5.77 -11.65 -6.91
N LEU A 149 -5.45 -12.29 -8.04
CA LEU A 149 -6.19 -12.13 -9.30
C LEU A 149 -7.62 -12.69 -9.22
N SER A 150 -7.87 -13.68 -8.36
CA SER A 150 -9.22 -14.23 -8.16
C SER A 150 -10.20 -13.17 -7.65
N ILE A 151 -9.72 -12.08 -7.04
CA ILE A 151 -10.57 -10.95 -6.66
C ILE A 151 -11.19 -10.28 -7.90
N PHE A 152 -10.42 -10.16 -8.99
CA PHE A 152 -10.95 -9.67 -10.27
C PHE A 152 -11.99 -10.64 -10.84
N SER A 153 -11.67 -11.92 -10.86
CA SER A 153 -12.52 -12.98 -11.38
C SER A 153 -13.86 -13.07 -10.66
N HIS A 154 -13.88 -12.89 -9.35
CA HIS A 154 -15.09 -13.05 -8.54
C HIS A 154 -15.90 -11.76 -8.35
N TRP A 155 -15.32 -10.58 -8.58
CA TRP A 155 -16.02 -9.31 -8.35
C TRP A 155 -16.14 -8.46 -9.62
N PHE A 156 -15.08 -8.34 -10.42
CA PHE A 156 -15.14 -7.52 -11.63
C PHE A 156 -15.83 -8.25 -12.79
N ALA A 157 -15.44 -9.48 -13.05
CA ALA A 157 -15.96 -10.25 -14.19
C ALA A 157 -17.50 -10.43 -14.11
N PRO A 158 -18.11 -10.86 -12.96
CA PRO A 158 -19.56 -10.97 -12.87
C PRO A 158 -20.30 -9.63 -12.91
N THR A 159 -19.64 -8.54 -12.52
CA THR A 159 -20.26 -7.20 -12.63
C THR A 159 -20.45 -6.78 -14.07
N LEU A 160 -19.53 -7.13 -14.98
CA LEU A 160 -19.65 -6.84 -16.40
C LEU A 160 -20.48 -7.88 -17.15
N ARG A 161 -20.41 -9.13 -16.73
CA ARG A 161 -21.07 -10.25 -17.35
C ARG A 161 -21.73 -11.14 -16.30
N PRO A 162 -22.98 -10.85 -15.92
CA PRO A 162 -23.68 -11.54 -14.83
C PRO A 162 -23.90 -13.05 -15.04
N ASP A 163 -23.84 -13.52 -16.26
CA ASP A 163 -23.98 -14.93 -16.66
C ASP A 163 -22.66 -15.70 -16.71
N ILE A 164 -21.53 -15.05 -16.41
CA ILE A 164 -20.23 -15.73 -16.39
C ILE A 164 -20.15 -16.69 -15.21
N ASP A 165 -19.53 -17.84 -15.42
CA ASP A 165 -19.09 -18.71 -14.32
C ASP A 165 -17.75 -18.19 -13.76
N PRO A 166 -17.71 -17.62 -12.54
CA PRO A 166 -16.50 -17.02 -11.99
C PRO A 166 -15.39 -18.04 -11.76
N GLU A 167 -15.72 -19.27 -11.40
CA GLU A 167 -14.73 -20.33 -11.13
C GLU A 167 -14.05 -20.80 -12.42
N ALA A 168 -14.85 -21.01 -13.48
CA ALA A 168 -14.30 -21.37 -14.80
C ALA A 168 -13.45 -20.24 -15.38
N PHE A 169 -13.91 -18.98 -15.24
CA PHE A 169 -13.14 -17.80 -15.65
C PHE A 169 -11.83 -17.71 -14.86
N ASP A 170 -11.86 -17.85 -13.53
CA ASP A 170 -10.69 -17.75 -12.66
C ASP A 170 -9.62 -18.78 -13.01
N ALA A 171 -10.03 -20.01 -13.25
CA ALA A 171 -9.09 -21.10 -13.56
C ALA A 171 -8.28 -20.81 -14.84
N GLU A 172 -8.94 -20.40 -15.91
CA GLU A 172 -8.30 -20.06 -17.17
C GLU A 172 -7.49 -18.75 -17.08
N PHE A 173 -8.07 -17.74 -16.44
CA PHE A 173 -7.42 -16.43 -16.25
C PHE A 173 -6.12 -16.56 -15.47
N ARG A 174 -6.11 -17.28 -14.36
CA ARG A 174 -4.91 -17.52 -13.56
C ARG A 174 -3.85 -18.35 -14.30
N ASP A 175 -4.28 -19.27 -15.16
CA ASP A 175 -3.34 -20.06 -15.96
C ASP A 175 -2.59 -19.18 -16.97
N LEU A 176 -3.29 -18.26 -17.65
CA LEU A 176 -2.68 -17.27 -18.53
C LEU A 176 -1.67 -16.32 -17.82
N TRP A 177 -1.89 -16.06 -16.53
CA TRP A 177 -1.00 -15.21 -15.75
C TRP A 177 0.20 -15.95 -15.14
N ARG A 178 0.22 -17.27 -15.14
CA ARG A 178 1.24 -18.08 -14.44
C ARG A 178 2.65 -17.81 -14.93
N GLU A 179 2.87 -17.84 -16.23
CA GLU A 179 4.19 -17.58 -16.83
C GLU A 179 4.62 -16.12 -16.64
N PRO A 180 3.81 -15.11 -16.99
CA PRO A 180 4.11 -13.70 -16.72
C PRO A 180 4.48 -13.41 -15.26
N LEU A 181 3.73 -13.94 -14.30
CA LEU A 181 4.01 -13.72 -12.88
C LEU A 181 5.27 -14.45 -12.41
N THR A 182 5.59 -15.62 -12.98
CA THR A 182 6.87 -16.28 -12.73
C THR A 182 8.04 -15.39 -13.16
N LEU A 183 7.93 -14.71 -14.31
CA LEU A 183 8.93 -13.76 -14.79
C LEU A 183 9.02 -12.52 -13.88
N SER A 184 7.92 -12.04 -13.33
CA SER A 184 7.93 -10.91 -12.40
C SER A 184 8.67 -11.21 -11.09
N LEU A 185 8.82 -12.47 -10.74
CA LEU A 185 9.52 -12.95 -9.54
C LEU A 185 10.99 -13.29 -9.79
N SER A 186 11.52 -13.07 -10.99
CA SER A 186 12.90 -13.41 -11.37
C SER A 186 13.97 -12.46 -10.81
N GLY A 187 13.57 -11.35 -10.20
CA GLY A 187 14.46 -10.34 -9.60
C GLY A 187 14.79 -10.60 -8.13
N PRO A 188 15.54 -9.67 -7.52
CA PRO A 188 15.84 -9.73 -6.09
C PRO A 188 14.57 -9.62 -5.26
N ARG A 189 14.57 -10.35 -4.15
CA ARG A 189 13.50 -10.28 -3.16
C ARG A 189 13.92 -9.34 -2.04
N THR A 190 13.01 -8.48 -1.63
CA THR A 190 13.20 -7.53 -0.55
C THR A 190 11.96 -7.48 0.34
N LEU A 191 11.99 -6.69 1.41
CA LEU A 191 10.77 -6.27 2.09
C LEU A 191 9.98 -5.37 1.13
N VAL A 192 8.72 -5.72 0.91
CA VAL A 192 7.72 -4.99 0.13
C VAL A 192 6.68 -4.46 1.11
N LEU A 193 6.46 -3.14 1.13
CA LEU A 193 5.55 -2.46 2.04
C LEU A 193 4.09 -2.50 1.56
N ARG A 194 3.86 -2.85 0.30
CA ARG A 194 2.56 -3.00 -0.40
C ARG A 194 1.80 -1.70 -0.63
N ASP A 195 1.53 -0.95 0.42
CA ASP A 195 0.77 0.29 0.36
C ASP A 195 1.69 1.53 0.42
N PHE A 196 2.77 1.47 -0.37
CA PHE A 196 3.75 2.54 -0.51
C PHE A 196 3.24 3.61 -1.50
N HIS A 197 2.43 4.54 -1.03
CA HIS A 197 1.81 5.61 -1.81
C HIS A 197 1.66 6.90 -0.99
N VAL A 198 1.34 8.01 -1.66
CA VAL A 198 1.38 9.36 -1.09
C VAL A 198 0.55 9.59 0.18
N ASP A 199 -0.51 8.82 0.41
CA ASP A 199 -1.30 8.93 1.63
C ASP A 199 -0.61 8.30 2.84
N ASN A 200 0.30 7.33 2.60
CA ASN A 200 1.04 6.58 3.60
C ASN A 200 2.50 7.04 3.73
N LEU A 201 2.88 8.10 3.03
CA LEU A 201 4.20 8.73 3.12
C LEU A 201 4.11 10.09 3.79
N MET A 202 5.08 10.40 4.68
CA MET A 202 5.14 11.65 5.43
C MET A 202 6.38 12.45 5.04
N GLU A 203 6.27 13.78 4.88
CA GLU A 203 7.44 14.64 4.77
C GLU A 203 7.91 15.05 6.17
N LEU A 204 9.06 14.51 6.60
CA LEU A 204 9.71 14.82 7.89
C LEU A 204 10.86 15.79 7.64
N SER A 205 10.56 17.08 7.54
CA SER A 205 11.50 18.11 7.11
C SER A 205 12.68 18.34 8.08
N GLU A 206 12.53 17.93 9.33
CA GLU A 206 13.56 18.01 10.37
C GLU A 206 14.58 16.87 10.33
N ARG A 207 14.38 15.87 9.46
CA ARG A 207 15.30 14.74 9.25
C ARG A 207 16.15 14.95 8.01
N ASP A 208 17.22 14.14 7.88
CA ASP A 208 18.17 14.23 6.76
C ASP A 208 18.06 13.03 5.81
N GLY A 209 18.40 13.28 4.53
CA GLY A 209 18.47 12.26 3.49
C GLY A 209 17.16 11.50 3.34
N VAL A 210 17.25 10.17 3.17
CA VAL A 210 16.08 9.30 2.99
C VAL A 210 15.16 9.24 4.21
N ARG A 211 15.68 9.58 5.39
CA ARG A 211 14.86 9.64 6.63
C ARG A 211 13.82 10.75 6.60
N ARG A 212 13.89 11.69 5.66
CA ARG A 212 12.83 12.66 5.42
C ARG A 212 11.54 12.01 4.89
N CYS A 213 11.63 10.80 4.33
CA CYS A 213 10.46 10.02 3.92
C CYS A 213 10.00 9.17 5.10
N GLY A 214 8.96 9.61 5.79
CA GLY A 214 8.29 8.83 6.85
C GLY A 214 7.36 7.78 6.23
N LEU A 215 7.40 6.57 6.77
CA LEU A 215 6.67 5.41 6.28
C LEU A 215 5.53 5.08 7.25
N LEU A 216 4.33 4.90 6.72
CA LEU A 216 3.14 4.48 7.47
C LEU A 216 2.48 3.28 6.77
N ASP A 217 1.58 2.60 7.48
CA ASP A 217 0.72 1.53 6.97
C ASP A 217 1.47 0.35 6.32
N PHE A 218 2.59 -0.04 6.92
CA PHE A 218 3.50 -1.09 6.42
C PHE A 218 3.29 -2.46 7.08
N GLN A 219 2.34 -2.62 8.00
CA GLN A 219 2.16 -3.85 8.80
C GLN A 219 1.78 -5.09 7.97
N ASP A 220 1.22 -4.87 6.76
CA ASP A 220 0.93 -5.93 5.80
C ASP A 220 2.11 -6.23 4.85
N GLY A 221 3.32 -5.82 5.27
CA GLY A 221 4.55 -6.03 4.54
C GLY A 221 4.83 -7.51 4.27
N VAL A 222 5.45 -7.79 3.14
CA VAL A 222 5.76 -9.14 2.65
C VAL A 222 7.19 -9.21 2.09
N THR A 223 7.75 -10.39 1.93
CA THR A 223 9.00 -10.55 1.17
C THR A 223 8.68 -10.88 -0.28
N GLY A 224 9.02 -9.97 -1.20
CA GLY A 224 8.61 -10.08 -2.60
C GLY A 224 9.50 -9.35 -3.60
N PRO A 225 9.01 -9.14 -4.83
CA PRO A 225 9.73 -8.45 -5.89
C PRO A 225 9.90 -6.97 -5.57
N ALA A 226 11.13 -6.47 -5.72
CA ALA A 226 11.52 -5.11 -5.33
C ALA A 226 10.70 -4.02 -6.04
N GLU A 227 10.29 -4.26 -7.28
CA GLU A 227 9.59 -3.27 -8.10
C GLU A 227 8.12 -3.06 -7.69
N TYR A 228 7.56 -3.88 -6.79
CA TYR A 228 6.14 -3.76 -6.41
C TYR A 228 5.81 -2.42 -5.74
N ASP A 229 6.65 -1.96 -4.80
CA ASP A 229 6.43 -0.68 -4.13
C ASP A 229 6.68 0.51 -5.05
N LEU A 230 7.59 0.36 -6.02
CA LEU A 230 7.77 1.37 -7.06
C LEU A 230 6.51 1.52 -7.93
N VAL A 231 5.87 0.40 -8.30
CA VAL A 231 4.56 0.40 -8.98
C VAL A 231 3.49 1.06 -8.10
N SER A 232 3.45 0.72 -6.81
CA SER A 232 2.48 1.28 -5.86
C SER A 232 2.57 2.80 -5.78
N LEU A 233 3.79 3.34 -5.81
CA LEU A 233 4.08 4.77 -5.79
C LEU A 233 3.76 5.46 -7.12
N LEU A 234 4.28 4.94 -8.23
CA LEU A 234 4.26 5.61 -9.53
C LEU A 234 2.96 5.40 -10.30
N GLN A 235 2.21 4.35 -9.97
CA GLN A 235 0.92 4.03 -10.57
C GLN A 235 -0.20 4.00 -9.52
N ASP A 236 -0.24 5.03 -8.65
CA ASP A 236 -1.27 5.14 -7.63
C ASP A 236 -2.68 5.18 -8.25
N ALA A 237 -3.55 4.31 -7.75
CA ALA A 237 -4.95 4.24 -8.20
C ALA A 237 -5.74 5.53 -7.91
N ARG A 238 -5.27 6.38 -6.99
CA ARG A 238 -6.02 7.55 -6.47
C ARG A 238 -5.69 8.85 -7.19
N ARG A 239 -4.51 8.95 -7.84
CA ARG A 239 -4.07 10.18 -8.50
C ARG A 239 -3.33 9.91 -9.81
N ASP A 240 -3.37 10.87 -10.71
CA ASP A 240 -2.48 10.92 -11.87
C ASP A 240 -1.24 11.73 -11.50
N LEU A 241 -0.08 11.33 -12.00
CA LEU A 241 1.17 12.08 -11.90
C LEU A 241 1.25 13.17 -12.96
N GLU A 242 2.10 14.16 -12.73
CA GLU A 242 2.46 15.12 -13.78
C GLU A 242 3.04 14.37 -15.01
N PRO A 243 2.75 14.84 -16.23
CA PRO A 243 3.25 14.20 -17.44
C PRO A 243 4.77 14.01 -17.44
N GLY A 244 5.22 12.77 -17.65
CA GLY A 244 6.64 12.41 -17.68
C GLY A 244 7.25 12.07 -16.32
N LEU A 245 6.58 12.33 -15.21
CA LEU A 245 7.14 12.08 -13.87
C LEU A 245 7.32 10.58 -13.61
N GLU A 246 6.35 9.73 -13.98
CA GLU A 246 6.48 8.27 -13.86
C GLU A 246 7.76 7.78 -14.54
N GLN A 247 7.97 8.19 -15.80
CA GLN A 247 9.16 7.81 -16.56
C GLN A 247 10.45 8.30 -15.91
N ALA A 248 10.51 9.56 -15.49
CA ALA A 248 11.68 10.14 -14.83
C ALA A 248 12.03 9.43 -13.51
N MET A 249 11.03 9.03 -12.73
CA MET A 249 11.24 8.30 -11.47
C MET A 249 11.63 6.84 -11.70
N LEU A 250 11.07 6.18 -12.71
CA LEU A 250 11.50 4.84 -13.12
C LEU A 250 12.96 4.85 -13.60
N GLU A 251 13.36 5.83 -14.42
CA GLU A 251 14.75 6.01 -14.86
C GLU A 251 15.69 6.29 -13.68
N ARG A 252 15.26 7.13 -12.70
CA ARG A 252 16.01 7.36 -11.46
C ARG A 252 16.24 6.06 -10.68
N TYR A 253 15.21 5.25 -10.53
CA TYR A 253 15.29 3.96 -9.86
C TYR A 253 16.27 3.02 -10.60
N ILE A 254 16.09 2.87 -11.92
CA ILE A 254 16.94 2.00 -12.77
C ILE A 254 18.41 2.40 -12.68
N ALA A 255 18.71 3.71 -12.74
CA ALA A 255 20.08 4.23 -12.71
C ALA A 255 20.82 3.93 -11.40
N ALA A 256 20.09 3.72 -10.30
CA ALA A 256 20.64 3.49 -8.99
C ALA A 256 20.25 2.13 -8.37
N ALA A 257 19.55 1.26 -9.10
CA ALA A 257 19.14 -0.05 -8.61
C ALA A 257 20.35 -0.96 -8.33
N PRO A 258 20.25 -1.92 -7.37
CA PRO A 258 21.29 -2.90 -7.14
C PRO A 258 21.62 -3.72 -8.40
N ASP A 259 22.88 -4.09 -8.61
CA ASP A 259 23.32 -4.91 -9.75
C ASP A 259 22.53 -6.23 -9.88
N ALA A 260 22.14 -6.80 -8.74
CA ALA A 260 21.30 -8.01 -8.69
C ALA A 260 19.91 -7.83 -9.35
N ALA A 261 19.46 -6.59 -9.59
CA ALA A 261 18.21 -6.32 -10.27
C ALA A 261 18.25 -6.63 -11.79
N GLY A 262 19.42 -6.87 -12.38
CA GLY A 262 19.58 -7.36 -13.75
C GLY A 262 19.48 -6.29 -14.85
N GLY A 263 19.57 -5.01 -14.48
CA GLY A 263 19.62 -3.89 -15.43
C GLY A 263 18.24 -3.40 -15.93
N ALA A 264 18.27 -2.38 -16.80
CA ALA A 264 17.10 -1.59 -17.20
C ALA A 264 15.95 -2.44 -17.77
N ASP A 265 16.24 -3.32 -18.73
CA ASP A 265 15.21 -4.12 -19.40
C ASP A 265 14.51 -5.09 -18.44
N ALA A 266 15.28 -5.69 -17.53
CA ALA A 266 14.73 -6.63 -16.55
C ALA A 266 13.84 -5.92 -15.52
N ILE A 267 14.28 -4.78 -15.00
CA ILE A 267 13.53 -3.94 -14.06
C ILE A 267 12.23 -3.44 -14.73
N THR A 268 12.34 -2.87 -15.93
CA THR A 268 11.19 -2.34 -16.67
C THR A 268 10.16 -3.43 -16.96
N ARG A 269 10.61 -4.63 -17.34
CA ARG A 269 9.70 -5.77 -17.57
C ARG A 269 8.96 -6.16 -16.30
N ARG A 270 9.65 -6.32 -15.16
CA ARG A 270 9.00 -6.66 -13.87
C ARG A 270 8.08 -5.56 -13.40
N TYR A 271 8.46 -4.29 -13.55
CA TYR A 271 7.63 -3.14 -13.23
C TYR A 271 6.28 -3.19 -13.97
N HIS A 272 6.28 -3.42 -15.29
CA HIS A 272 5.04 -3.50 -16.06
C HIS A 272 4.22 -4.74 -15.74
N LEU A 273 4.85 -5.90 -15.53
CA LEU A 273 4.15 -7.13 -15.14
C LEU A 273 3.44 -6.97 -13.78
N LEU A 274 4.13 -6.41 -12.79
CA LEU A 274 3.56 -6.15 -11.47
C LEU A 274 2.50 -5.05 -11.51
N GLY A 275 2.68 -4.02 -12.35
CA GLY A 275 1.68 -2.98 -12.57
C GLY A 275 0.39 -3.55 -13.16
N ALA A 276 0.50 -4.37 -14.17
CA ALA A 276 -0.64 -5.04 -14.78
C ALA A 276 -1.40 -5.93 -13.76
N GLN A 277 -0.67 -6.76 -12.99
CA GLN A 277 -1.27 -7.60 -11.95
C GLN A 277 -1.95 -6.75 -10.86
N ARG A 278 -1.25 -5.73 -10.34
CA ARG A 278 -1.77 -4.85 -9.27
C ARG A 278 -3.07 -4.16 -9.68
N HIS A 279 -3.14 -3.59 -10.89
CA HIS A 279 -4.35 -2.89 -11.33
C HIS A 279 -5.50 -3.85 -11.65
N THR A 280 -5.20 -5.04 -12.14
CA THR A 280 -6.20 -6.11 -12.29
C THR A 280 -6.81 -6.46 -10.94
N ARG A 281 -5.99 -6.70 -9.92
CA ARG A 281 -6.44 -6.95 -8.54
C ARG A 281 -7.27 -5.77 -8.00
N ILE A 282 -6.78 -4.53 -8.13
CA ILE A 282 -7.44 -3.33 -7.58
C ILE A 282 -8.81 -3.12 -8.20
N ALA A 283 -8.99 -3.38 -9.50
CA ALA A 283 -10.30 -3.30 -10.15
C ALA A 283 -11.33 -4.21 -9.46
N GLY A 284 -10.96 -5.43 -9.13
CA GLY A 284 -11.80 -6.35 -8.35
C GLY A 284 -12.00 -5.89 -6.90
N VAL A 285 -10.93 -5.38 -6.24
CA VAL A 285 -11.00 -4.88 -4.86
C VAL A 285 -12.00 -3.74 -4.72
N PHE A 286 -12.02 -2.78 -5.63
CA PHE A 286 -12.95 -1.64 -5.52
C PHE A 286 -14.41 -2.06 -5.69
N LEU A 287 -14.68 -3.03 -6.55
CA LEU A 287 -16.03 -3.60 -6.65
C LEU A 287 -16.41 -4.43 -5.42
N ARG A 288 -15.48 -5.19 -4.86
CA ARG A 288 -15.70 -5.92 -3.61
C ARG A 288 -16.03 -4.96 -2.45
N LEU A 289 -15.28 -3.87 -2.31
CA LEU A 289 -15.52 -2.84 -1.30
C LEU A 289 -16.90 -2.20 -1.45
N HIS A 290 -17.34 -1.97 -2.69
CA HIS A 290 -18.68 -1.45 -2.95
C HIS A 290 -19.76 -2.47 -2.63
N GLN A 291 -19.68 -3.67 -3.21
CA GLN A 291 -20.77 -4.64 -3.18
C GLN A 291 -20.88 -5.38 -1.85
N ARG A 292 -19.73 -5.74 -1.23
CA ARG A 292 -19.70 -6.47 0.03
C ARG A 292 -19.72 -5.55 1.24
N ASP A 293 -18.92 -4.47 1.18
CA ASP A 293 -18.60 -3.64 2.35
C ASP A 293 -19.40 -2.32 2.37
N GLY A 294 -20.23 -2.06 1.34
CA GLY A 294 -21.06 -0.84 1.25
C GLY A 294 -20.24 0.45 1.13
N LYS A 295 -19.04 0.40 0.54
CA LYS A 295 -18.11 1.53 0.38
C LYS A 295 -18.05 2.00 -1.08
N PRO A 296 -19.03 2.76 -1.59
CA PRO A 296 -19.06 3.18 -3.00
C PRO A 296 -17.98 4.19 -3.37
N GLY A 297 -17.41 4.88 -2.38
CA GLY A 297 -16.42 5.93 -2.59
C GLY A 297 -15.19 5.52 -3.40
N TYR A 298 -14.88 4.23 -3.52
CA TYR A 298 -13.75 3.73 -4.31
C TYR A 298 -14.07 3.60 -5.81
N LEU A 299 -15.33 3.58 -6.20
CA LEU A 299 -15.73 3.35 -7.60
C LEU A 299 -15.28 4.49 -8.53
N HIS A 300 -15.15 5.71 -8.02
CA HIS A 300 -14.68 6.85 -8.85
C HIS A 300 -13.23 6.69 -9.33
N PHE A 301 -12.44 5.80 -8.73
CA PHE A 301 -11.08 5.48 -9.19
C PHE A 301 -11.04 4.44 -10.33
N LEU A 302 -12.11 3.68 -10.56
CA LEU A 302 -12.13 2.61 -11.57
C LEU A 302 -11.72 3.06 -12.98
N PRO A 303 -12.12 4.25 -13.48
CA PRO A 303 -11.68 4.68 -14.81
C PRO A 303 -10.14 4.77 -14.93
N ARG A 304 -9.46 5.23 -13.88
CA ARG A 304 -7.99 5.29 -13.82
C ARG A 304 -7.38 3.90 -13.70
N VAL A 305 -7.89 3.09 -12.81
CA VAL A 305 -7.40 1.72 -12.58
C VAL A 305 -7.47 0.88 -13.86
N LEU A 306 -8.59 0.93 -14.59
CA LEU A 306 -8.74 0.18 -15.84
C LEU A 306 -7.82 0.72 -16.96
N ARG A 307 -7.59 2.04 -17.01
CA ARG A 307 -6.61 2.62 -17.93
C ARG A 307 -5.19 2.15 -17.59
N GLN A 308 -4.79 2.18 -16.32
CA GLN A 308 -3.47 1.70 -15.88
C GLN A 308 -3.33 0.19 -16.09
N MET A 309 -4.39 -0.60 -15.83
CA MET A 309 -4.42 -2.02 -16.15
C MET A 309 -4.16 -2.26 -17.66
N GLN A 310 -4.86 -1.54 -18.53
CA GLN A 310 -4.65 -1.67 -19.98
C GLN A 310 -3.21 -1.31 -20.38
N VAL A 311 -2.72 -0.16 -19.91
CA VAL A 311 -1.34 0.29 -20.20
C VAL A 311 -0.32 -0.75 -19.72
N GLY A 312 -0.50 -1.29 -18.51
CA GLY A 312 0.38 -2.32 -17.97
C GLY A 312 0.35 -3.61 -18.77
N LEU A 313 -0.84 -4.08 -19.15
CA LEU A 313 -1.01 -5.28 -19.98
C LEU A 313 -0.32 -5.13 -21.36
N ASP A 314 -0.51 -3.97 -22.00
CA ASP A 314 0.10 -3.66 -23.31
C ASP A 314 1.64 -3.55 -23.19
N ALA A 315 2.14 -2.83 -22.21
CA ALA A 315 3.58 -2.63 -21.97
C ALA A 315 4.31 -3.93 -21.55
N ALA A 316 3.62 -4.81 -20.83
CA ALA A 316 4.14 -6.13 -20.47
C ALA A 316 4.01 -7.17 -21.61
N GLY A 317 3.36 -6.83 -22.73
CA GLY A 317 3.15 -7.72 -23.87
C GLY A 317 2.21 -8.90 -23.59
N LEU A 318 1.23 -8.75 -22.69
CA LEU A 318 0.33 -9.81 -22.24
C LEU A 318 -0.82 -10.04 -23.22
N THR A 319 -0.48 -10.35 -24.48
CA THR A 319 -1.44 -10.46 -25.59
C THR A 319 -2.49 -11.53 -25.38
N GLU A 320 -2.14 -12.66 -24.76
CA GLU A 320 -3.08 -13.75 -24.48
C GLU A 320 -4.10 -13.37 -23.39
N VAL A 321 -3.64 -12.70 -22.34
CA VAL A 321 -4.53 -12.15 -21.30
C VAL A 321 -5.48 -11.11 -21.89
N ILE A 322 -4.97 -10.22 -22.74
CA ILE A 322 -5.78 -9.21 -23.43
C ILE A 322 -6.83 -9.86 -24.31
N ALA A 323 -6.44 -10.84 -25.15
CA ALA A 323 -7.35 -11.55 -26.03
C ALA A 323 -8.46 -12.29 -25.24
N TYR A 324 -8.09 -12.92 -24.13
CA TYR A 324 -9.04 -13.59 -23.25
C TYR A 324 -10.05 -12.61 -22.65
N LEU A 325 -9.57 -11.47 -22.13
CA LEU A 325 -10.46 -10.43 -21.61
C LEU A 325 -11.38 -9.84 -22.67
N ASP A 326 -10.88 -9.62 -23.90
CA ASP A 326 -11.70 -9.09 -25.01
C ASP A 326 -12.79 -10.06 -25.45
N GLN A 327 -12.51 -11.36 -25.39
CA GLN A 327 -13.46 -12.41 -25.72
C GLN A 327 -14.50 -12.62 -24.61
N THR A 328 -14.05 -12.68 -23.36
CA THR A 328 -14.89 -13.08 -22.23
C THR A 328 -15.63 -11.91 -21.57
N LEU A 329 -15.04 -10.72 -21.55
CA LEU A 329 -15.56 -9.49 -20.94
C LEU A 329 -15.58 -8.33 -21.95
N PRO A 330 -16.34 -8.43 -23.06
CA PRO A 330 -16.34 -7.40 -24.09
C PRO A 330 -16.68 -6.03 -23.49
N GLY A 331 -15.88 -5.01 -23.82
CA GLY A 331 -16.04 -3.65 -23.33
C GLY A 331 -15.39 -3.37 -21.98
N TRP A 332 -14.62 -4.28 -21.39
CA TRP A 332 -13.97 -4.10 -20.10
C TRP A 332 -13.12 -2.82 -20.00
N ARG A 333 -12.43 -2.42 -21.09
CA ARG A 333 -11.61 -1.20 -21.14
C ARG A 333 -12.42 0.08 -20.91
N GLY A 334 -13.64 0.11 -21.44
CA GLY A 334 -14.55 1.26 -21.35
C GLY A 334 -15.52 1.23 -20.17
N ALA A 335 -15.48 0.22 -19.31
CA ALA A 335 -16.44 0.02 -18.23
C ALA A 335 -16.31 1.04 -17.10
N GLY A 336 -15.12 1.59 -16.87
CA GLY A 336 -14.80 2.44 -15.73
C GLY A 336 -15.79 3.60 -15.50
N PRO A 337 -16.09 4.44 -16.50
CA PRO A 337 -17.02 5.57 -16.31
C PRO A 337 -18.45 5.17 -15.97
N ALA A 338 -18.92 4.02 -16.46
CA ALA A 338 -20.24 3.49 -16.14
C ALA A 338 -20.29 2.95 -14.72
N LEU A 339 -19.28 2.18 -14.31
CA LEU A 339 -19.13 1.63 -12.97
C LEU A 339 -18.94 2.73 -11.91
N ALA A 340 -18.18 3.79 -12.23
CA ALA A 340 -18.00 4.92 -11.34
C ALA A 340 -19.30 5.70 -11.03
N LYS A 341 -20.28 5.65 -11.91
CA LYS A 341 -21.59 6.29 -11.71
C LYS A 341 -22.59 5.42 -10.95
N ALA A 342 -22.29 4.15 -10.77
CA ALA A 342 -23.14 3.21 -10.05
C ALA A 342 -23.05 3.32 -8.52
N GLY A 343 -22.07 4.09 -8.01
CA GLY A 343 -21.89 4.42 -6.59
C GLY A 343 -22.23 5.86 -6.29
#